data_cfd8d5ddfb3a0fdb64b3c61542fa6d67
#
_entry.id   cfd8d5ddfb3a0fdb64b3c61542fa6d67
#
_cell.length_a   1.000
_cell.length_b   1.000
_cell.length_c   1.000
_cell.angle_alpha   90.00
_cell.angle_beta   90.00
_cell.angle_gamma   90.00
#
_symmetry.space_group_name_H-M   'P 1'
#
loop_
_entity.id
_entity.type
_entity.pdbx_description
1 polymer ?
#
loop_
_entity_poly.entity_id
_entity_poly.type
_entity_poly.pdbx_seq_one_letter_code
_entity_poly.pdbx_strand_id
1 'polypeptide(L)'
;MARDPEQRVTPQEIFPGARSVVVVALNYYTAHEHSDNPGKVSRYAWGDDYHEVVGDKLRQLLSWIKELWPDAEGKVCVDIQPAMDKAWAVRAGLGWLGKHSNVITEEYGSWVFIGELLLNFDLEYTDENVADQCGSCTLCLEACPTGAIVQPYVVDSRKCISYATIESRAPEIDEKIATKLEGWLYGCDICQDVCPWNQMTPATNESRFEPREDNVNASLSEVLELTPDAYAARFRHSAMKRAKLAGLKRNARALQ
;
A
#
# COMPACT_ATOMS: atom_id res chain seq x y z
N MET A 1 7.96 12.04 0.17
CA MET A 1 8.43 11.38 -1.07
C MET A 1 9.48 12.17 -1.85
N ALA A 2 9.62 13.47 -1.68
CA ALA A 2 10.63 14.28 -2.41
C ALA A 2 11.99 14.41 -1.70
N ARG A 3 12.21 13.68 -0.61
CA ARG A 3 13.51 13.68 0.08
C ARG A 3 14.42 12.67 -0.62
N ASP A 4 15.64 13.09 -0.91
CA ASP A 4 16.74 12.29 -1.45
C ASP A 4 16.36 11.46 -2.70
N PRO A 5 15.97 12.12 -3.83
CA PRO A 5 15.54 11.42 -5.04
C PRO A 5 16.63 10.50 -5.62
N GLU A 6 17.91 10.85 -5.44
CA GLU A 6 19.05 10.06 -5.92
C GLU A 6 19.15 8.71 -5.19
N GLN A 7 18.94 8.69 -3.88
CA GLN A 7 18.92 7.44 -3.10
C GLN A 7 17.81 6.48 -3.57
N ARG A 8 16.68 7.03 -4.03
CA ARG A 8 15.52 6.23 -4.42
C ARG A 8 15.69 5.47 -5.72
N VAL A 9 16.57 5.93 -6.60
CA VAL A 9 16.82 5.32 -7.91
C VAL A 9 18.10 4.49 -7.95
N THR A 10 18.89 4.53 -6.88
CA THR A 10 20.19 3.86 -6.79
C THR A 10 20.18 2.80 -5.69
N PRO A 11 19.93 1.52 -6.02
CA PRO A 11 19.89 0.45 -5.01
C PRO A 11 21.16 0.35 -4.15
N GLN A 12 22.31 0.74 -4.69
CA GLN A 12 23.61 0.74 -3.99
C GLN A 12 23.65 1.72 -2.80
N GLU A 13 22.83 2.77 -2.81
CA GLU A 13 22.69 3.67 -1.67
C GLU A 13 21.95 3.00 -0.48
N ILE A 14 21.11 2.00 -0.77
CA ILE A 14 20.39 1.21 0.23
C ILE A 14 21.24 0.03 0.69
N PHE A 15 21.92 -0.63 -0.25
CA PHE A 15 22.81 -1.76 -0.03
C PHE A 15 24.01 -1.66 -0.97
N PRO A 16 25.20 -1.21 -0.48
CA PRO A 16 26.37 -0.94 -1.31
C PRO A 16 26.84 -2.11 -2.19
N GLY A 17 26.57 -3.34 -1.75
CA GLY A 17 26.86 -4.55 -2.51
C GLY A 17 25.82 -4.93 -3.56
N ALA A 18 24.75 -4.15 -3.76
CA ALA A 18 23.65 -4.51 -4.65
C ALA A 18 24.09 -4.64 -6.12
N ARG A 19 23.84 -5.80 -6.70
CA ARG A 19 24.06 -6.12 -8.13
C ARG A 19 22.76 -6.51 -8.82
N SER A 20 21.81 -7.09 -8.10
CA SER A 20 20.47 -7.40 -8.61
C SER A 20 19.38 -7.03 -7.60
N VAL A 21 18.17 -6.83 -8.12
CA VAL A 21 16.96 -6.52 -7.35
C VAL A 21 15.90 -7.55 -7.73
N VAL A 22 15.52 -8.40 -6.80
CA VAL A 22 14.35 -9.28 -6.94
C VAL A 22 13.15 -8.52 -6.41
N VAL A 23 12.12 -8.36 -7.24
CA VAL A 23 10.88 -7.67 -6.84
C VAL A 23 9.76 -8.70 -6.75
N VAL A 24 9.01 -8.64 -5.67
CA VAL A 24 7.88 -9.55 -5.43
C VAL A 24 6.59 -8.76 -5.27
N ALA A 25 5.48 -9.38 -5.69
CA ALA A 25 4.13 -8.92 -5.42
C ALA A 25 3.38 -9.97 -4.58
N LEU A 26 2.73 -9.55 -3.51
CA LEU A 26 1.93 -10.42 -2.65
C LEU A 26 0.50 -9.91 -2.61
N ASN A 27 -0.43 -10.72 -3.12
CA ASN A 27 -1.86 -10.42 -3.13
C ASN A 27 -2.41 -10.28 -1.70
N TYR A 28 -3.16 -9.19 -1.44
CA TYR A 28 -3.83 -8.97 -0.15
C TYR A 28 -5.35 -8.88 -0.26
N TYR A 29 -5.90 -9.15 -1.42
CA TYR A 29 -7.35 -9.10 -1.61
C TYR A 29 -8.06 -10.16 -0.76
N THR A 30 -9.07 -9.75 -0.01
CA THR A 30 -10.01 -10.61 0.68
C THR A 30 -11.43 -10.26 0.24
N ALA A 31 -12.34 -11.24 0.22
CA ALA A 31 -13.70 -11.07 -0.31
C ALA A 31 -14.68 -10.37 0.66
N HIS A 32 -14.15 -9.67 1.68
CA HIS A 32 -14.98 -8.90 2.60
C HIS A 32 -15.36 -7.55 1.96
N GLU A 33 -16.50 -7.01 2.37
CA GLU A 33 -17.02 -5.75 1.88
C GLU A 33 -17.28 -4.79 3.03
N HIS A 34 -17.20 -3.49 2.73
CA HIS A 34 -17.59 -2.47 3.69
C HIS A 34 -19.11 -2.44 3.86
N SER A 35 -19.56 -2.12 5.07
CA SER A 35 -20.95 -1.73 5.29
C SER A 35 -21.21 -0.30 4.78
N ASP A 36 -22.47 0.09 4.69
CA ASP A 36 -22.86 1.46 4.32
C ASP A 36 -22.53 2.49 5.41
N ASN A 37 -22.20 2.03 6.63
CA ASN A 37 -21.88 2.91 7.74
C ASN A 37 -20.50 3.58 7.56
N PRO A 38 -20.32 4.81 8.05
CA PRO A 38 -19.01 5.43 8.09
C PRO A 38 -18.05 4.65 9.00
N GLY A 39 -16.76 4.87 8.79
CA GLY A 39 -15.69 4.14 9.52
C GLY A 39 -14.94 3.18 8.63
N LYS A 40 -15.09 3.28 7.30
CA LYS A 40 -14.40 2.44 6.31
C LYS A 40 -12.89 2.52 6.48
N VAL A 41 -12.25 1.37 6.44
CA VAL A 41 -10.78 1.24 6.46
C VAL A 41 -10.33 0.65 5.13
N SER A 42 -9.31 1.24 4.52
CA SER A 42 -8.72 0.71 3.27
C SER A 42 -8.27 -0.74 3.44
N ARG A 43 -8.59 -1.58 2.48
CA ARG A 43 -8.40 -3.04 2.46
C ARG A 43 -6.99 -3.47 2.86
N TYR A 44 -5.98 -2.71 2.45
CA TYR A 44 -4.59 -3.01 2.76
C TYR A 44 -4.26 -3.02 4.27
N ALA A 45 -5.10 -2.40 5.09
CA ALA A 45 -4.90 -2.27 6.54
C ALA A 45 -5.84 -3.16 7.37
N TRP A 46 -6.56 -4.07 6.75
CA TRP A 46 -7.51 -4.94 7.45
C TRP A 46 -6.82 -6.00 8.30
N GLY A 47 -5.80 -6.65 7.77
CA GLY A 47 -5.05 -7.70 8.44
C GLY A 47 -3.83 -7.19 9.21
N ASP A 48 -2.83 -8.05 9.27
CA ASP A 48 -1.54 -7.74 9.86
C ASP A 48 -0.76 -6.74 9.02
N ASP A 49 0.20 -6.07 9.65
CA ASP A 49 1.07 -5.10 9.01
C ASP A 49 1.87 -5.75 7.87
N TYR A 50 1.62 -5.32 6.65
CA TYR A 50 2.26 -5.87 5.45
C TYR A 50 3.79 -5.72 5.46
N HIS A 51 4.33 -4.72 6.15
CA HIS A 51 5.79 -4.59 6.31
C HIS A 51 6.37 -5.82 7.03
N GLU A 52 5.64 -6.37 8.01
CA GLU A 52 6.02 -7.57 8.72
C GLU A 52 5.79 -8.81 7.84
N VAL A 53 4.59 -8.94 7.24
CA VAL A 53 4.20 -10.12 6.45
C VAL A 53 5.11 -10.32 5.24
N VAL A 54 5.26 -9.29 4.40
CA VAL A 54 6.13 -9.35 3.21
C VAL A 54 7.60 -9.45 3.62
N GLY A 55 8.00 -8.68 4.63
CA GLY A 55 9.36 -8.70 5.15
C GLY A 55 9.76 -10.08 5.68
N ASP A 56 8.87 -10.80 6.38
CA ASP A 56 9.15 -12.17 6.85
C ASP A 56 9.36 -13.14 5.68
N LYS A 57 8.51 -13.07 4.67
CA LYS A 57 8.64 -13.92 3.47
C LYS A 57 9.93 -13.63 2.71
N LEU A 58 10.31 -12.37 2.57
CA LEU A 58 11.58 -12.01 1.93
C LEU A 58 12.80 -12.43 2.75
N ARG A 59 12.72 -12.37 4.09
CA ARG A 59 13.77 -12.90 4.97
C ARG A 59 13.92 -14.41 4.84
N GLN A 60 12.81 -15.14 4.75
CA GLN A 60 12.82 -16.59 4.49
C GLN A 60 13.45 -16.91 3.14
N LEU A 61 13.09 -16.16 2.09
CA LEU A 61 13.68 -16.30 0.76
C LEU A 61 15.20 -16.05 0.81
N LEU A 62 15.64 -14.99 1.49
CA LEU A 62 17.06 -14.70 1.63
C LEU A 62 17.78 -15.80 2.41
N SER A 63 17.16 -16.36 3.45
CA SER A 63 17.72 -17.48 4.20
C SER A 63 17.92 -18.71 3.32
N TRP A 64 16.92 -19.06 2.53
CA TRP A 64 17.01 -20.15 1.56
C TRP A 64 18.09 -19.91 0.48
N ILE A 65 18.21 -18.69 -0.02
CA ILE A 65 19.27 -18.30 -0.96
C ILE A 65 20.65 -18.56 -0.34
N LYS A 66 20.84 -18.19 0.94
CA LYS A 66 22.11 -18.39 1.65
C LYS A 66 22.47 -19.86 1.89
N GLU A 67 21.47 -20.73 1.99
CA GLU A 67 21.70 -22.18 2.05
C GLU A 67 22.28 -22.72 0.73
N LEU A 68 21.87 -22.16 -0.40
CA LEU A 68 22.36 -22.55 -1.73
C LEU A 68 23.68 -21.85 -2.10
N TRP A 69 23.85 -20.61 -1.67
CA TRP A 69 25.01 -19.75 -1.94
C TRP A 69 25.46 -19.08 -0.63
N PRO A 70 26.37 -19.70 0.12
CA PRO A 70 26.80 -19.20 1.45
C PRO A 70 27.35 -17.77 1.45
N ASP A 71 27.95 -17.33 0.34
CA ASP A 71 28.49 -15.96 0.20
C ASP A 71 27.44 -14.94 -0.24
N ALA A 72 26.17 -15.36 -0.38
CA ALA A 72 25.09 -14.45 -0.73
C ALA A 72 24.78 -13.51 0.44
N GLU A 73 24.78 -12.23 0.14
CA GLU A 73 24.30 -11.19 1.04
C GLU A 73 23.12 -10.47 0.40
N GLY A 74 22.20 -9.97 1.21
CA GLY A 74 21.05 -9.24 0.70
C GLY A 74 20.41 -8.33 1.73
N LYS A 75 19.61 -7.39 1.21
CA LYS A 75 18.83 -6.43 1.98
C LYS A 75 17.36 -6.54 1.59
N VAL A 76 16.51 -6.80 2.57
CA VAL A 76 15.05 -6.79 2.40
C VAL A 76 14.54 -5.36 2.49
N CYS A 77 13.70 -4.95 1.55
CA CYS A 77 13.03 -3.66 1.49
C CYS A 77 11.52 -3.87 1.33
N VAL A 78 10.74 -3.14 2.13
CA VAL A 78 9.28 -3.09 2.05
C VAL A 78 8.84 -1.69 2.46
N ASP A 79 8.52 -0.82 1.51
CA ASP A 79 7.97 0.54 1.66
C ASP A 79 8.76 1.53 2.57
N ILE A 80 9.44 1.06 3.59
CA ILE A 80 10.13 1.90 4.58
C ILE A 80 11.44 2.48 4.02
N GLN A 81 12.15 1.73 3.20
CA GLN A 81 13.42 2.11 2.60
C GLN A 81 13.19 3.16 1.49
N PRO A 82 14.21 3.97 1.16
CA PRO A 82 14.11 4.93 0.07
C PRO A 82 14.18 4.26 -1.32
N ALA A 83 13.44 3.17 -1.53
CA ALA A 83 13.28 2.52 -2.82
C ALA A 83 12.10 3.12 -3.59
N MET A 84 12.11 2.98 -4.91
CA MET A 84 10.97 3.32 -5.76
C MET A 84 10.22 2.03 -6.12
N ASP A 85 9.56 1.43 -5.12
CA ASP A 85 8.95 0.10 -5.18
C ASP A 85 8.11 -0.10 -6.46
N LYS A 86 7.24 0.85 -6.79
CA LYS A 86 6.38 0.77 -7.98
C LYS A 86 7.18 0.82 -9.29
N ALA A 87 8.25 1.61 -9.35
CA ALA A 87 9.09 1.68 -10.54
C ALA A 87 9.90 0.38 -10.72
N TRP A 88 10.41 -0.17 -9.63
CA TRP A 88 11.10 -1.46 -9.68
C TRP A 88 10.15 -2.60 -10.04
N ALA A 89 8.91 -2.60 -9.53
CA ALA A 89 7.90 -3.59 -9.90
C ALA A 89 7.59 -3.59 -11.41
N VAL A 90 7.39 -2.40 -11.99
CA VAL A 90 7.18 -2.25 -13.44
C VAL A 90 8.41 -2.70 -14.22
N ARG A 91 9.62 -2.30 -13.81
CA ARG A 91 10.87 -2.68 -14.46
C ARG A 91 11.14 -4.19 -14.38
N ALA A 92 10.72 -4.83 -13.29
CA ALA A 92 10.84 -6.28 -13.11
C ALA A 92 9.76 -7.08 -13.86
N GLY A 93 8.87 -6.43 -14.62
CA GLY A 93 7.83 -7.11 -15.40
C GLY A 93 6.65 -7.61 -14.58
N LEU A 94 6.45 -7.15 -13.33
CA LEU A 94 5.30 -7.58 -12.52
C LEU A 94 3.96 -7.03 -13.01
N GLY A 95 3.99 -5.97 -13.80
CA GLY A 95 2.80 -5.30 -14.31
C GLY A 95 3.12 -3.90 -14.82
N TRP A 96 2.13 -3.05 -14.89
CA TRP A 96 2.26 -1.66 -15.35
C TRP A 96 1.80 -0.66 -14.31
N LEU A 97 2.21 0.58 -14.43
CA LEU A 97 1.71 1.66 -13.60
C LEU A 97 0.31 2.05 -14.07
N GLY A 98 -0.71 1.85 -13.24
CA GLY A 98 -2.07 2.27 -13.55
C GLY A 98 -2.27 3.79 -13.48
N LYS A 99 -3.32 4.31 -14.15
CA LYS A 99 -3.65 5.75 -14.14
C LYS A 99 -3.91 6.30 -12.73
N HIS A 100 -4.26 5.46 -11.76
CA HIS A 100 -4.37 5.80 -10.32
C HIS A 100 -3.02 5.71 -9.56
N SER A 101 -1.91 5.54 -10.27
CA SER A 101 -0.53 5.46 -9.72
C SER A 101 -0.24 4.26 -8.83
N ASN A 102 -1.05 3.20 -8.84
CA ASN A 102 -0.67 1.90 -8.29
C ASN A 102 -0.19 0.98 -9.42
N VAL A 103 0.65 0.01 -9.08
CA VAL A 103 1.00 -1.06 -10.01
C VAL A 103 -0.23 -1.95 -10.19
N ILE A 104 -0.49 -2.35 -11.42
CA ILE A 104 -1.54 -3.31 -11.78
C ILE A 104 -0.87 -4.54 -12.35
N THR A 105 -1.14 -5.70 -11.80
CA THR A 105 -0.73 -7.01 -12.32
C THR A 105 -1.90 -7.62 -13.08
N GLU A 106 -1.63 -8.53 -14.04
CA GLU A 106 -2.70 -9.20 -14.80
C GLU A 106 -3.55 -10.11 -13.91
N GLU A 107 -2.93 -10.80 -12.95
CA GLU A 107 -3.60 -11.82 -12.12
C GLU A 107 -4.31 -11.22 -10.89
N TYR A 108 -3.70 -10.21 -10.25
CA TYR A 108 -4.18 -9.70 -8.95
C TYR A 108 -4.60 -8.23 -9.00
N GLY A 109 -4.71 -7.65 -10.19
CA GLY A 109 -5.00 -6.23 -10.31
C GLY A 109 -3.99 -5.38 -9.52
N SER A 110 -4.48 -4.37 -8.80
CA SER A 110 -3.64 -3.54 -7.93
C SER A 110 -3.71 -3.91 -6.45
N TRP A 111 -4.34 -5.04 -6.10
CA TRP A 111 -4.44 -5.52 -4.73
C TRP A 111 -3.18 -6.28 -4.29
N VAL A 112 -2.02 -5.69 -4.54
CA VAL A 112 -0.72 -6.29 -4.23
C VAL A 112 0.16 -5.38 -3.37
N PHE A 113 0.83 -5.98 -2.39
CA PHE A 113 1.98 -5.36 -1.72
C PHE A 113 3.24 -5.69 -2.51
N ILE A 114 4.13 -4.72 -2.60
CA ILE A 114 5.42 -4.85 -3.27
C ILE A 114 6.52 -4.94 -2.22
N GLY A 115 7.51 -5.76 -2.48
CA GLY A 115 8.72 -5.81 -1.69
C GLY A 115 9.92 -6.17 -2.55
N GLU A 116 11.10 -5.77 -2.13
CA GLU A 116 12.34 -6.01 -2.84
C GLU A 116 13.37 -6.76 -1.98
N LEU A 117 14.14 -7.58 -2.65
CA LEU A 117 15.33 -8.19 -2.12
C LEU A 117 16.52 -7.78 -2.98
N LEU A 118 17.38 -6.91 -2.44
CA LEU A 118 18.62 -6.53 -3.07
C LEU A 118 19.67 -7.61 -2.77
N LEU A 119 20.41 -8.07 -3.80
CA LEU A 119 21.40 -9.14 -3.68
C LEU A 119 22.77 -8.69 -4.18
N ASN A 120 23.83 -9.25 -3.59
CA ASN A 120 25.22 -8.93 -3.90
C ASN A 120 25.80 -9.70 -5.11
N PHE A 121 24.97 -10.41 -5.86
CA PHE A 121 25.37 -11.16 -7.03
C PHE A 121 24.41 -10.90 -8.22
N ASP A 122 24.88 -11.20 -9.42
CA ASP A 122 24.08 -11.03 -10.64
C ASP A 122 23.08 -12.16 -10.77
N LEU A 123 21.87 -11.81 -11.12
CA LEU A 123 20.85 -12.73 -11.61
C LEU A 123 20.58 -12.43 -13.09
N GLU A 124 20.19 -13.44 -13.82
CA GLU A 124 19.55 -13.23 -15.12
C GLU A 124 18.25 -12.45 -14.87
N TYR A 125 18.13 -11.29 -15.50
CA TYR A 125 16.98 -10.41 -15.27
C TYR A 125 15.93 -10.60 -16.36
N THR A 126 14.68 -10.35 -15.97
CA THR A 126 13.55 -10.33 -16.88
C THR A 126 13.61 -9.08 -17.75
N ASP A 127 13.60 -9.24 -19.06
CA ASP A 127 13.57 -8.14 -20.03
C ASP A 127 12.17 -7.91 -20.61
N GLU A 128 11.14 -8.38 -19.91
CA GLU A 128 9.74 -8.25 -20.29
C GLU A 128 9.15 -6.96 -19.75
N ASN A 129 8.92 -5.99 -20.63
CA ASN A 129 8.10 -4.83 -20.31
C ASN A 129 6.62 -5.17 -20.51
N VAL A 130 5.86 -5.20 -19.44
CA VAL A 130 4.40 -5.30 -19.51
C VAL A 130 3.84 -3.97 -20.00
N ALA A 131 3.19 -4.00 -21.18
CA ALA A 131 2.60 -2.79 -21.74
C ALA A 131 1.46 -2.24 -20.85
N ASP A 132 1.29 -0.92 -20.86
CA ASP A 132 0.15 -0.28 -20.19
C ASP A 132 -1.18 -0.73 -20.82
N GLN A 133 -2.03 -1.32 -20.01
CA GLN A 133 -3.34 -1.82 -20.42
C GLN A 133 -4.51 -0.96 -19.90
N CYS A 134 -4.26 0.22 -19.34
CA CYS A 134 -5.32 1.16 -18.98
C CYS A 134 -6.06 1.71 -20.20
N GLY A 135 -5.41 1.77 -21.38
CA GLY A 135 -6.03 2.22 -22.63
C GLY A 135 -6.78 3.53 -22.48
N SER A 136 -8.02 3.60 -23.01
CA SER A 136 -8.91 4.76 -22.91
C SER A 136 -9.69 4.86 -21.58
N CYS A 137 -9.59 3.88 -20.68
CA CYS A 137 -10.34 3.86 -19.42
C CYS A 137 -9.98 5.06 -18.52
N THR A 138 -11.01 5.72 -17.93
CA THR A 138 -10.89 6.88 -17.02
C THR A 138 -11.61 6.71 -15.71
N LEU A 139 -12.15 5.52 -15.41
CA LEU A 139 -13.01 5.26 -14.26
C LEU A 139 -12.41 5.71 -12.93
N CYS A 140 -11.12 5.47 -12.69
CA CYS A 140 -10.45 5.88 -11.44
C CYS A 140 -10.31 7.41 -11.32
N LEU A 141 -10.18 8.14 -12.43
CA LEU A 141 -10.14 9.59 -12.43
C LEU A 141 -11.53 10.17 -12.11
N GLU A 142 -12.57 9.62 -12.73
CA GLU A 142 -13.98 10.06 -12.60
C GLU A 142 -14.52 9.74 -11.20
N ALA A 143 -14.19 8.56 -10.66
CA ALA A 143 -14.66 8.14 -9.35
C ALA A 143 -13.98 8.85 -8.17
N CYS A 144 -12.83 9.52 -8.38
CA CYS A 144 -12.13 10.18 -7.29
C CYS A 144 -12.91 11.40 -6.77
N PRO A 145 -13.51 11.36 -5.56
CA PRO A 145 -14.44 12.38 -5.10
C PRO A 145 -13.78 13.75 -4.89
N THR A 146 -12.48 13.75 -4.64
CA THR A 146 -11.68 14.96 -4.40
C THR A 146 -10.91 15.44 -5.62
N GLY A 147 -10.97 14.70 -6.74
CA GLY A 147 -10.16 14.99 -7.93
C GLY A 147 -8.65 14.93 -7.65
N ALA A 148 -8.23 14.03 -6.79
CA ALA A 148 -6.81 13.86 -6.45
C ALA A 148 -6.00 13.29 -7.61
N ILE A 149 -6.58 12.47 -8.49
CA ILE A 149 -5.96 12.01 -9.73
C ILE A 149 -6.13 13.12 -10.76
N VAL A 150 -5.17 14.05 -10.79
CA VAL A 150 -5.27 15.29 -11.59
C VAL A 150 -5.10 15.08 -13.09
N GLN A 151 -4.42 14.02 -13.44
CA GLN A 151 -4.28 13.50 -14.81
C GLN A 151 -3.82 12.04 -14.73
N PRO A 152 -3.91 11.25 -15.80
CA PRO A 152 -3.40 9.88 -15.80
C PRO A 152 -1.99 9.79 -15.19
N TYR A 153 -1.80 8.84 -14.27
CA TYR A 153 -0.56 8.53 -13.56
C TYR A 153 -0.07 9.58 -12.55
N VAL A 154 -0.81 10.69 -12.37
CA VAL A 154 -0.41 11.78 -11.46
C VAL A 154 -1.45 12.00 -10.37
N VAL A 155 -1.06 11.75 -9.14
CA VAL A 155 -1.88 11.99 -7.94
C VAL A 155 -1.35 13.19 -7.18
N ASP A 156 -2.19 14.22 -7.00
CA ASP A 156 -1.93 15.27 -6.02
C ASP A 156 -2.30 14.77 -4.62
N SER A 157 -1.28 14.33 -3.87
CA SER A 157 -1.47 13.77 -2.53
C SER A 157 -2.19 14.73 -1.58
N ARG A 158 -2.06 16.05 -1.76
CA ARG A 158 -2.71 17.06 -0.92
C ARG A 158 -4.24 17.02 -1.02
N LYS A 159 -4.77 16.43 -2.09
CA LYS A 159 -6.20 16.23 -2.32
C LYS A 159 -6.65 14.80 -1.99
N CYS A 160 -5.73 13.85 -1.83
CA CYS A 160 -6.05 12.45 -1.66
C CYS A 160 -6.58 12.15 -0.26
N ILE A 161 -7.74 11.48 -0.18
CA ILE A 161 -8.34 11.03 1.09
C ILE A 161 -7.35 10.12 1.85
N SER A 162 -6.69 9.20 1.16
CA SER A 162 -5.71 8.30 1.78
C SER A 162 -4.57 9.09 2.44
N TYR A 163 -4.01 10.10 1.75
CA TYR A 163 -2.99 10.96 2.35
C TYR A 163 -3.54 11.75 3.54
N ALA A 164 -4.74 12.32 3.42
CA ALA A 164 -5.34 13.14 4.47
C ALA A 164 -5.60 12.32 5.75
N THR A 165 -6.06 11.07 5.61
CA THR A 165 -6.44 10.20 6.73
C THR A 165 -5.25 9.45 7.33
N ILE A 166 -4.16 9.22 6.60
CA ILE A 166 -3.01 8.43 7.04
C ILE A 166 -1.80 9.31 7.35
N GLU A 167 -1.38 10.16 6.41
CA GLU A 167 -0.08 10.82 6.43
C GLU A 167 -0.12 12.25 6.99
N SER A 168 -1.22 12.96 6.78
CA SER A 168 -1.38 14.33 7.26
C SER A 168 -1.29 14.38 8.78
N ARG A 169 -0.49 15.32 9.30
CA ARG A 169 -0.35 15.62 10.73
C ARG A 169 -1.04 16.91 11.12
N ALA A 170 -1.81 17.50 10.20
CA ALA A 170 -2.64 18.67 10.51
C ALA A 170 -3.66 18.33 11.64
N PRO A 171 -4.00 19.27 12.49
CA PRO A 171 -4.97 19.04 13.58
C PRO A 171 -6.37 18.73 13.06
N GLU A 172 -6.71 19.21 11.87
CA GLU A 172 -8.00 18.99 11.20
C GLU A 172 -7.77 18.55 9.75
N ILE A 173 -8.76 17.89 9.17
CA ILE A 173 -8.79 17.61 7.73
C ILE A 173 -9.32 18.85 7.01
N ASP A 174 -8.68 19.24 5.91
CA ASP A 174 -9.16 20.34 5.07
C ASP A 174 -10.64 20.12 4.72
N GLU A 175 -11.47 21.16 4.87
CA GLU A 175 -12.93 21.10 4.68
C GLU A 175 -13.31 20.57 3.28
N LYS A 176 -12.53 20.90 2.26
CA LYS A 176 -12.76 20.42 0.88
C LYS A 176 -12.58 18.91 0.74
N ILE A 177 -11.83 18.31 1.64
CA ILE A 177 -11.64 16.86 1.71
C ILE A 177 -12.64 16.27 2.71
N ALA A 178 -12.83 16.89 3.87
CA ALA A 178 -13.70 16.40 4.94
C ALA A 178 -15.12 16.14 4.44
N THR A 179 -15.68 17.06 3.61
CA THR A 179 -17.00 16.92 2.99
C THR A 179 -17.10 15.82 1.92
N LYS A 180 -15.98 15.18 1.58
CA LYS A 180 -15.88 14.16 0.52
C LYS A 180 -15.22 12.88 0.99
N LEU A 181 -15.19 12.62 2.30
CA LEU A 181 -14.55 11.44 2.88
C LEU A 181 -15.27 10.13 2.53
N GLU A 182 -16.53 10.18 2.06
CA GLU A 182 -17.31 9.00 1.64
C GLU A 182 -17.30 7.87 2.69
N GLY A 183 -17.22 8.22 3.98
CA GLY A 183 -17.15 7.28 5.09
C GLY A 183 -15.75 6.72 5.40
N TRP A 184 -14.70 7.12 4.69
CA TRP A 184 -13.33 6.62 4.90
C TRP A 184 -12.69 7.20 6.16
N LEU A 185 -12.54 6.36 7.17
CA LEU A 185 -11.82 6.66 8.41
C LEU A 185 -10.29 6.56 8.21
N TYR A 186 -9.85 5.59 7.41
CA TYR A 186 -8.44 5.30 7.21
C TYR A 186 -8.18 4.80 5.80
N GLY A 187 -7.36 5.50 5.04
CA GLY A 187 -7.11 5.18 3.64
C GLY A 187 -8.29 5.50 2.74
N CYS A 188 -8.28 4.96 1.53
CA CYS A 188 -9.36 5.07 0.54
C CYS A 188 -9.08 4.12 -0.62
N ASP A 189 -10.03 3.29 -0.99
CA ASP A 189 -9.89 2.31 -2.07
C ASP A 189 -10.69 2.67 -3.33
N ILE A 190 -11.43 3.79 -3.36
CA ILE A 190 -12.38 4.14 -4.45
C ILE A 190 -11.75 3.98 -5.84
N CYS A 191 -10.53 4.46 -6.04
CA CYS A 191 -9.86 4.36 -7.35
C CYS A 191 -9.44 2.92 -7.71
N GLN A 192 -9.26 2.05 -6.72
CA GLN A 192 -8.98 0.63 -6.92
C GLN A 192 -10.28 -0.16 -7.11
N ASP A 193 -11.34 0.14 -6.32
CA ASP A 193 -12.64 -0.56 -6.39
C ASP A 193 -13.29 -0.43 -7.78
N VAL A 194 -13.15 0.74 -8.43
CA VAL A 194 -13.71 0.95 -9.77
C VAL A 194 -12.83 0.42 -10.91
N CYS A 195 -11.62 -0.05 -10.60
CA CYS A 195 -10.69 -0.53 -11.63
C CYS A 195 -11.14 -1.88 -12.18
N PRO A 196 -11.36 -2.02 -13.50
CA PRO A 196 -11.78 -3.29 -14.09
C PRO A 196 -10.81 -4.45 -13.81
N TRP A 197 -9.52 -4.16 -13.69
CA TRP A 197 -8.48 -5.16 -13.39
C TRP A 197 -8.58 -5.72 -11.98
N ASN A 198 -9.30 -5.06 -11.08
CA ASN A 198 -9.49 -5.50 -9.71
C ASN A 198 -10.73 -6.37 -9.49
N GLN A 199 -11.64 -6.46 -10.48
CA GLN A 199 -12.93 -7.13 -10.31
C GLN A 199 -12.82 -8.66 -10.28
N MET A 200 -11.79 -9.22 -10.90
CA MET A 200 -11.58 -10.66 -10.99
C MET A 200 -10.44 -11.17 -10.11
N THR A 201 -9.96 -10.35 -9.21
CA THR A 201 -8.85 -10.70 -8.32
C THR A 201 -9.26 -11.86 -7.39
N PRO A 202 -8.53 -12.99 -7.40
CA PRO A 202 -8.79 -14.08 -6.45
C PRO A 202 -8.45 -13.65 -5.02
N ALA A 203 -9.14 -14.22 -4.04
CA ALA A 203 -8.80 -13.98 -2.64
C ALA A 203 -7.37 -14.45 -2.33
N THR A 204 -6.71 -13.75 -1.42
CA THR A 204 -5.37 -14.14 -0.96
C THR A 204 -5.39 -15.46 -0.18
N ASN A 205 -4.29 -16.21 -0.28
CA ASN A 205 -4.05 -17.39 0.57
C ASN A 205 -3.23 -17.05 1.83
N GLU A 206 -2.87 -15.77 2.04
CA GLU A 206 -2.12 -15.33 3.22
C GLU A 206 -3.09 -15.03 4.36
N SER A 207 -3.18 -15.93 5.31
CA SER A 207 -4.11 -15.81 6.45
C SER A 207 -3.89 -14.57 7.33
N ARG A 208 -2.67 -14.02 7.35
CA ARG A 208 -2.36 -12.78 8.08
C ARG A 208 -3.00 -11.54 7.46
N PHE A 209 -3.53 -11.63 6.23
CA PHE A 209 -4.27 -10.54 5.59
C PHE A 209 -5.79 -10.64 5.80
N GLU A 210 -6.27 -11.72 6.43
CA GLU A 210 -7.67 -11.77 6.85
C GLU A 210 -8.00 -10.60 7.78
N PRO A 211 -9.18 -9.99 7.63
CA PRO A 211 -9.56 -8.84 8.43
C PRO A 211 -9.52 -9.15 9.93
N ARG A 212 -8.86 -8.29 10.67
CA ARG A 212 -8.99 -8.27 12.13
C ARG A 212 -10.37 -7.75 12.49
N GLU A 213 -10.86 -8.15 13.66
CA GLU A 213 -12.11 -7.64 14.19
C GLU A 213 -12.17 -6.10 14.10
N ASP A 214 -13.27 -5.57 13.59
CA ASP A 214 -13.53 -4.14 13.39
C ASP A 214 -12.56 -3.38 12.46
N ASN A 215 -11.73 -4.06 11.68
CA ASN A 215 -10.83 -3.39 10.74
C ASN A 215 -11.41 -3.22 9.33
N VAL A 216 -12.59 -3.75 9.04
CA VAL A 216 -13.29 -3.45 7.75
C VAL A 216 -14.04 -2.13 7.88
N ASN A 217 -14.89 -2.03 8.92
CA ASN A 217 -15.55 -0.79 9.34
C ASN A 217 -15.35 -0.59 10.84
N ALA A 218 -14.60 0.43 11.23
CA ALA A 218 -14.39 0.74 12.63
C ALA A 218 -15.54 1.60 13.17
N SER A 219 -15.97 1.31 14.39
CA SER A 219 -16.94 2.16 15.12
C SER A 219 -16.33 3.53 15.41
N LEU A 220 -16.96 4.61 14.91
CA LEU A 220 -16.46 5.98 15.15
C LEU A 220 -16.48 6.34 16.64
N SER A 221 -17.51 5.92 17.37
CA SER A 221 -17.64 6.18 18.82
C SER A 221 -16.52 5.49 19.59
N GLU A 222 -16.24 4.21 19.31
CA GLU A 222 -15.15 3.48 19.95
C GLU A 222 -13.78 4.12 19.64
N VAL A 223 -13.54 4.52 18.38
CA VAL A 223 -12.30 5.21 18.00
C VAL A 223 -12.13 6.51 18.78
N LEU A 224 -13.20 7.28 19.01
CA LEU A 224 -13.15 8.51 19.79
C LEU A 224 -12.85 8.28 21.27
N GLU A 225 -13.28 7.16 21.82
CA GLU A 225 -13.09 6.78 23.23
C GLU A 225 -11.75 6.08 23.50
N LEU A 226 -11.01 5.64 22.45
CA LEU A 226 -9.74 4.92 22.63
C LEU A 226 -8.78 5.69 23.56
N THR A 227 -8.31 4.99 24.58
CA THR A 227 -7.15 5.45 25.37
C THR A 227 -5.84 5.12 24.64
N PRO A 228 -4.70 5.75 25.02
CA PRO A 228 -3.40 5.40 24.45
C PRO A 228 -3.07 3.91 24.56
N ASP A 229 -3.38 3.30 25.71
CA ASP A 229 -3.08 1.87 25.96
C ASP A 229 -3.98 0.96 25.11
N ALA A 230 -5.29 1.24 25.03
CA ALA A 230 -6.22 0.52 24.18
C ALA A 230 -5.85 0.64 22.71
N TYR A 231 -5.44 1.84 22.25
CA TYR A 231 -4.93 2.05 20.91
C TYR A 231 -3.67 1.22 20.65
N ALA A 232 -2.71 1.22 21.55
CA ALA A 232 -1.46 0.48 21.39
C ALA A 232 -1.71 -1.05 21.32
N ALA A 233 -2.65 -1.55 22.11
CA ALA A 233 -3.06 -2.95 22.11
C ALA A 233 -3.80 -3.33 20.82
N ARG A 234 -4.84 -2.57 20.44
CA ARG A 234 -5.69 -2.85 19.27
C ARG A 234 -4.93 -2.85 17.96
N PHE A 235 -4.06 -1.85 17.76
CA PHE A 235 -3.33 -1.67 16.50
C PHE A 235 -1.90 -2.19 16.54
N ARG A 236 -1.56 -3.04 17.51
CA ARG A 236 -0.29 -3.76 17.50
C ARG A 236 -0.19 -4.63 16.26
N HIS A 237 0.94 -4.55 15.54
CA HIS A 237 1.14 -5.25 14.26
C HIS A 237 0.09 -4.92 13.19
N SER A 238 -0.44 -3.70 13.17
CA SER A 238 -1.37 -3.21 12.17
C SER A 238 -0.83 -1.96 11.47
N ALA A 239 -1.02 -1.85 10.17
CA ALA A 239 -0.67 -0.66 9.39
C ALA A 239 -1.42 0.60 9.88
N MET A 240 -2.57 0.44 10.53
CA MET A 240 -3.35 1.56 11.08
C MET A 240 -2.61 2.41 12.12
N LYS A 241 -1.54 1.90 12.72
CA LYS A 241 -0.64 2.69 13.58
C LYS A 241 -0.06 3.93 12.89
N ARG A 242 0.02 3.95 11.58
CA ARG A 242 0.61 5.03 10.81
C ARG A 242 -0.10 6.37 11.06
N ALA A 243 -1.43 6.38 11.17
CA ALA A 243 -2.20 7.59 11.44
C ALA A 243 -1.98 8.18 12.84
N LYS A 244 -1.51 7.37 13.81
CA LYS A 244 -1.46 7.70 15.24
C LYS A 244 -2.86 7.87 15.85
N LEU A 245 -2.98 7.76 17.17
CA LEU A 245 -4.26 7.91 17.88
C LEU A 245 -4.92 9.26 17.59
N ALA A 246 -4.14 10.34 17.61
CA ALA A 246 -4.65 11.69 17.35
C ALA A 246 -5.22 11.81 15.92
N GLY A 247 -4.57 11.20 14.92
CA GLY A 247 -5.04 11.19 13.55
C GLY A 247 -6.32 10.38 13.38
N LEU A 248 -6.42 9.18 13.97
CA LEU A 248 -7.66 8.39 13.92
C LEU A 248 -8.83 9.12 14.56
N LYS A 249 -8.63 9.72 15.75
CA LYS A 249 -9.66 10.53 16.41
C LYS A 249 -10.06 11.77 15.61
N ARG A 250 -9.09 12.44 14.97
CA ARG A 250 -9.38 13.56 14.05
C ARG A 250 -10.26 13.09 12.89
N ASN A 251 -9.90 11.96 12.26
CA ASN A 251 -10.65 11.41 11.13
C ASN A 251 -12.08 11.01 11.55
N ALA A 252 -12.22 10.38 12.74
CA ALA A 252 -13.53 10.00 13.25
C ALA A 252 -14.43 11.22 13.51
N ARG A 253 -13.89 12.33 14.02
CA ARG A 253 -14.66 13.59 14.19
C ARG A 253 -15.10 14.18 12.86
N ALA A 254 -14.28 14.08 11.82
CA ALA A 254 -14.61 14.60 10.49
C ALA A 254 -15.71 13.78 9.77
N LEU A 255 -16.06 12.60 10.30
CA LEU A 255 -17.10 11.70 9.78
C LEU A 255 -18.41 11.77 10.58
N GLN A 256 -18.47 12.54 11.68
CA GLN A 256 -19.69 12.82 12.46
C GLN A 256 -20.48 14.00 11.86
#